data_949c532d335a336b1e35c2a92441f906
#
_entry.id   949c532d335a336b1e35c2a92441f906
#
_cell.length_a   1.000
_cell.length_b   1.000
_cell.length_c   1.000
_cell.angle_alpha   90.00
_cell.angle_beta   90.00
_cell.angle_gamma   90.00
#
_symmetry.space_group_name_H-M   'P 1'
#
loop_
_entity.id
_entity.type
_entity.pdbx_description
1 polymer ?
#
loop_
_entity_poly.entity_id
_entity_poly.type
_entity_poly.pdbx_seq_one_letter_code
_entity_poly.pdbx_strand_id
1 'polypeptide(L)'
;RRVTYIDADVFLLSDVSSVFREFEGSGKSVQITEHAYSPELDASVAHGTFCVQFLTMSRLGSEMVRDEWQAQCLEWCFGWVEPGRFGDQKYLDEWPKKYQDSVHISSGRGSFLGPWNSTRFPHSEALMYHFHQLRINFAPYTVSLGNYPLPEVLVQAVYWPYVEVLRSNYSLMRQAGF
;
A
#
# COMPACT_ATOMS: atom_id res chain seq x y z
N ARG A 1 -19.05 -8.90 -8.41
CA ARG A 1 -18.70 -7.74 -7.56
C ARG A 1 -17.32 -7.98 -6.97
N ARG A 2 -16.53 -6.92 -6.87
CA ARG A 2 -15.21 -6.89 -6.23
C ARG A 2 -15.13 -5.74 -5.22
N VAL A 3 -14.20 -5.85 -4.29
CA VAL A 3 -13.85 -4.80 -3.30
C VAL A 3 -12.35 -4.61 -3.37
N THR A 4 -11.91 -3.37 -3.36
CA THR A 4 -10.50 -3.02 -3.22
C THR A 4 -10.33 -2.29 -1.89
N TYR A 5 -9.43 -2.82 -1.08
CA TYR A 5 -8.92 -2.15 0.10
C TYR A 5 -7.73 -1.27 -0.31
N ILE A 6 -7.68 -0.08 0.25
CA ILE A 6 -6.56 0.85 0.07
C ILE A 6 -6.26 1.44 1.45
N ASP A 7 -4.98 1.50 1.84
CA ASP A 7 -4.56 2.13 3.08
C ASP A 7 -4.95 3.62 3.11
N ALA A 8 -5.30 4.11 4.30
CA ALA A 8 -5.82 5.47 4.47
C ALA A 8 -4.77 6.58 4.17
N ASP A 9 -3.49 6.24 4.19
CA ASP A 9 -2.36 7.11 3.85
C ASP A 9 -1.80 6.86 2.44
N VAL A 10 -2.63 6.28 1.56
CA VAL A 10 -2.37 6.18 0.12
C VAL A 10 -3.07 7.30 -0.63
N PHE A 11 -2.39 7.89 -1.59
CA PHE A 11 -2.93 8.88 -2.51
C PHE A 11 -2.78 8.44 -3.96
N LEU A 12 -3.87 8.51 -4.73
CA LEU A 12 -3.86 8.18 -6.15
C LEU A 12 -3.28 9.35 -6.94
N LEU A 13 -2.19 9.11 -7.64
CA LEU A 13 -1.50 10.10 -8.47
C LEU A 13 -2.03 10.12 -9.89
N SER A 14 -2.60 9.00 -10.33
CA SER A 14 -3.11 8.81 -11.69
C SER A 14 -4.28 7.81 -11.73
N ASP A 15 -4.83 7.59 -12.91
CA ASP A 15 -5.91 6.61 -13.12
C ASP A 15 -5.39 5.17 -12.94
N VAL A 16 -6.00 4.45 -12.01
CA VAL A 16 -5.68 3.05 -11.67
C VAL A 16 -6.45 2.02 -12.51
N SER A 17 -7.19 2.44 -13.52
CA SER A 17 -8.00 1.53 -14.36
C SER A 17 -7.17 0.44 -15.05
N SER A 18 -5.89 0.70 -15.35
CA SER A 18 -4.97 -0.29 -15.91
C SER A 18 -4.76 -1.48 -14.97
N VAL A 19 -4.66 -1.22 -13.67
CA VAL A 19 -4.50 -2.25 -12.62
C VAL A 19 -5.71 -3.17 -12.59
N PHE A 20 -6.91 -2.60 -12.67
CA PHE A 20 -8.14 -3.39 -12.69
C PHE A 20 -8.31 -4.19 -13.99
N ARG A 21 -7.91 -3.64 -15.14
CA ARG A 21 -7.91 -4.39 -16.42
C ARG A 21 -6.94 -5.57 -16.40
N GLU A 22 -5.75 -5.37 -15.82
CA GLU A 22 -4.77 -6.44 -15.62
C GLU A 22 -5.36 -7.56 -14.76
N PHE A 23 -5.95 -7.20 -13.64
CA PHE A 23 -6.61 -8.14 -12.72
C PHE A 23 -7.75 -8.90 -13.40
N GLU A 24 -8.62 -8.21 -14.13
CA GLU A 24 -9.70 -8.84 -14.90
C GLU A 24 -9.17 -9.81 -15.96
N GLY A 25 -8.12 -9.41 -16.67
CA GLY A 25 -7.45 -10.25 -17.67
C GLY A 25 -6.77 -11.49 -17.12
N SER A 26 -6.39 -11.47 -15.84
CA SER A 26 -5.76 -12.62 -15.16
C SER A 26 -6.72 -13.78 -14.89
N GLY A 27 -8.03 -13.51 -14.84
CA GLY A 27 -9.06 -14.48 -14.44
C GLY A 27 -9.00 -14.91 -12.98
N LYS A 28 -8.14 -14.28 -12.16
CA LYS A 28 -7.97 -14.57 -10.75
C LYS A 28 -9.00 -13.85 -9.88
N SER A 29 -9.07 -14.19 -8.61
CA SER A 29 -10.07 -13.67 -7.67
C SER A 29 -9.49 -12.76 -6.57
N VAL A 30 -8.18 -12.77 -6.40
CA VAL A 30 -7.44 -11.92 -5.45
C VAL A 30 -6.27 -11.26 -6.17
N GLN A 31 -6.09 -9.96 -5.99
CA GLN A 31 -4.94 -9.21 -6.49
C GLN A 31 -4.16 -8.61 -5.32
N ILE A 32 -2.84 -8.81 -5.34
CA ILE A 32 -1.89 -8.26 -4.38
C ILE A 32 -0.79 -7.49 -5.09
N THR A 33 -0.11 -6.63 -4.33
CA THR A 33 1.01 -5.81 -4.82
C THR A 33 2.27 -6.10 -4.01
N GLU A 34 3.43 -6.06 -4.68
CA GLU A 34 4.71 -6.17 -3.98
C GLU A 34 5.12 -4.84 -3.33
N HIS A 35 5.85 -4.90 -2.22
CA HIS A 35 6.62 -3.73 -1.74
C HIS A 35 7.66 -3.28 -2.77
N ALA A 36 8.21 -4.23 -3.51
CA ALA A 36 9.26 -4.01 -4.51
C ALA A 36 10.41 -3.13 -3.98
N TYR A 37 10.85 -3.40 -2.77
CA TYR A 37 11.86 -2.62 -2.04
C TYR A 37 13.03 -2.17 -2.90
N SER A 38 13.56 -0.99 -2.62
CA SER A 38 14.92 -0.63 -3.02
C SER A 38 15.91 -1.56 -2.33
N PRO A 39 16.99 -1.99 -2.99
CA PRO A 39 17.92 -2.98 -2.41
C PRO A 39 18.46 -2.62 -1.03
N GLU A 40 18.75 -1.33 -0.82
CA GLU A 40 19.26 -0.79 0.43
C GLU A 40 18.23 -0.72 1.57
N LEU A 41 16.95 -0.89 1.25
CA LEU A 41 15.81 -0.82 2.18
C LEU A 41 15.05 -2.14 2.28
N ASP A 42 15.60 -3.22 1.74
CA ASP A 42 14.89 -4.50 1.67
C ASP A 42 14.62 -5.07 3.07
N ALA A 43 13.36 -5.06 3.43
CA ALA A 43 12.84 -5.61 4.67
C ALA A 43 11.89 -6.80 4.42
N SER A 44 11.94 -7.42 3.24
CA SER A 44 11.03 -8.49 2.83
C SER A 44 11.04 -9.70 3.76
N VAL A 45 12.20 -10.05 4.31
CA VAL A 45 12.33 -11.14 5.29
C VAL A 45 11.54 -10.84 6.56
N ALA A 46 11.62 -9.62 7.07
CA ALA A 46 10.98 -9.20 8.31
C ALA A 46 9.50 -8.82 8.10
N HIS A 47 9.24 -7.95 7.14
CA HIS A 47 7.93 -7.31 6.97
C HIS A 47 7.06 -7.92 5.86
N GLY A 48 7.62 -8.76 4.99
CA GLY A 48 6.90 -9.38 3.87
C GLY A 48 7.28 -8.80 2.51
N THR A 49 7.17 -9.65 1.50
CA THR A 49 7.37 -9.29 0.08
C THR A 49 6.21 -8.45 -0.43
N PHE A 50 4.99 -8.74 0.05
CA PHE A 50 3.76 -8.10 -0.40
C PHE A 50 3.24 -7.10 0.62
N CYS A 51 2.50 -6.11 0.11
CA CYS A 51 1.88 -5.05 0.90
C CYS A 51 0.36 -5.08 0.73
N VAL A 52 -0.37 -4.84 1.81
CA VAL A 52 -1.83 -4.71 1.77
C VAL A 52 -2.32 -3.37 1.24
N GLN A 53 -1.41 -2.42 1.00
CA GLN A 53 -1.71 -1.05 0.59
C GLN A 53 -2.71 -0.92 -0.57
N PHE A 54 -2.81 -1.94 -1.43
CA PHE A 54 -3.76 -2.05 -2.52
C PHE A 54 -4.08 -3.53 -2.74
N LEU A 55 -5.19 -3.97 -2.17
CA LEU A 55 -5.62 -5.37 -2.17
C LEU A 55 -7.02 -5.47 -2.77
N THR A 56 -7.19 -6.24 -3.84
CA THR A 56 -8.50 -6.44 -4.48
C THR A 56 -8.96 -7.89 -4.31
N MET A 57 -10.20 -8.05 -3.88
CA MET A 57 -10.85 -9.36 -3.78
C MET A 57 -12.18 -9.37 -4.54
N SER A 58 -12.39 -10.39 -5.37
CA SER A 58 -13.68 -10.70 -5.97
C SER A 58 -14.60 -11.36 -4.94
N ARG A 59 -15.92 -11.15 -5.05
CA ARG A 59 -16.87 -11.78 -4.15
C ARG A 59 -16.83 -13.31 -4.22
N LEU A 60 -16.62 -13.85 -5.42
CA LEU A 60 -16.57 -15.28 -5.68
C LEU A 60 -15.12 -15.69 -6.00
N GLY A 61 -14.69 -16.81 -5.47
CA GLY A 61 -13.38 -17.41 -5.68
C GLY A 61 -12.29 -16.91 -4.75
N SER A 62 -12.55 -15.90 -3.91
CA SER A 62 -11.59 -15.40 -2.91
C SER A 62 -11.86 -15.90 -1.48
N GLU A 63 -12.93 -16.69 -1.29
CA GLU A 63 -13.43 -17.06 0.02
C GLU A 63 -12.36 -17.75 0.88
N MET A 64 -11.66 -18.73 0.32
CA MET A 64 -10.62 -19.47 1.05
C MET A 64 -9.48 -18.55 1.50
N VAL A 65 -9.02 -17.67 0.61
CA VAL A 65 -7.93 -16.72 0.92
C VAL A 65 -8.37 -15.75 2.01
N ARG A 66 -9.56 -15.16 1.85
CA ARG A 66 -10.13 -14.20 2.79
C ARG A 66 -10.34 -14.81 4.18
N ASP A 67 -10.98 -15.98 4.23
CA ASP A 67 -11.38 -16.60 5.50
C ASP A 67 -10.15 -17.05 6.29
N GLU A 68 -9.11 -17.57 5.61
CA GLU A 68 -7.83 -17.88 6.25
C GLU A 68 -7.11 -16.63 6.75
N TRP A 69 -7.01 -15.59 5.90
CA TRP A 69 -6.38 -14.33 6.30
C TRP A 69 -7.09 -13.68 7.49
N GLN A 70 -8.41 -13.67 7.48
CA GLN A 70 -9.21 -13.20 8.61
C GLN A 70 -8.89 -13.99 9.90
N ALA A 71 -8.84 -15.32 9.81
CA ALA A 71 -8.52 -16.17 10.96
C ALA A 71 -7.11 -15.88 11.49
N GLN A 72 -6.12 -15.75 10.61
CA GLN A 72 -4.74 -15.42 10.96
C GLN A 72 -4.63 -14.04 11.63
N CYS A 73 -5.32 -13.02 11.09
CA CYS A 73 -5.31 -11.67 11.67
C CYS A 73 -6.03 -11.61 13.02
N LEU A 74 -7.10 -12.39 13.22
CA LEU A 74 -7.78 -12.48 14.51
C LEU A 74 -6.94 -13.21 15.56
N GLU A 75 -6.13 -14.20 15.16
CA GLU A 75 -5.20 -14.87 16.03
C GLU A 75 -4.02 -13.95 16.41
N TRP A 76 -3.44 -13.27 15.41
CA TRP A 76 -2.27 -12.42 15.63
C TRP A 76 -2.15 -11.35 14.55
N CYS A 77 -2.12 -10.07 14.92
CA CYS A 77 -1.93 -8.95 14.02
C CYS A 77 -1.31 -7.76 14.77
N PHE A 78 -0.01 -7.86 15.08
CA PHE A 78 0.70 -6.82 15.82
C PHE A 78 1.79 -6.16 14.96
N GLY A 79 2.14 -4.91 15.29
CA GLY A 79 3.12 -4.10 14.57
C GLY A 79 4.59 -4.38 14.94
N TRP A 80 4.91 -5.56 15.48
CA TRP A 80 6.28 -6.02 15.72
C TRP A 80 6.55 -7.32 15.00
N VAL A 81 7.84 -7.60 14.75
CA VAL A 81 8.27 -8.78 14.01
C VAL A 81 8.33 -10.01 14.93
N GLU A 82 7.71 -11.09 14.50
CA GLU A 82 7.89 -12.44 15.03
C GLU A 82 8.24 -13.40 13.88
N PRO A 83 8.77 -14.61 14.15
CA PRO A 83 9.03 -15.58 13.09
C PRO A 83 7.79 -15.87 12.23
N GLY A 84 7.82 -15.45 10.96
CA GLY A 84 6.72 -15.62 10.00
C GLY A 84 5.53 -14.67 10.17
N ARG A 85 5.59 -13.67 11.07
CA ARG A 85 4.48 -12.77 11.38
C ARG A 85 4.92 -11.31 11.45
N PHE A 86 4.17 -10.42 10.79
CA PHE A 86 4.28 -8.97 10.89
C PHE A 86 2.99 -8.34 10.37
N GLY A 87 2.23 -7.70 11.25
CA GLY A 87 0.95 -7.11 10.91
C GLY A 87 0.01 -8.09 10.24
N ASP A 88 -0.73 -7.62 9.29
CA ASP A 88 -1.62 -8.38 8.43
C ASP A 88 -0.96 -8.80 7.10
N GLN A 89 0.13 -8.15 6.71
CA GLN A 89 0.74 -8.26 5.40
C GLN A 89 1.69 -9.45 5.24
N LYS A 90 2.37 -9.91 6.31
CA LYS A 90 3.33 -11.02 6.21
C LYS A 90 2.67 -12.34 5.80
N TYR A 91 1.41 -12.51 6.08
CA TYR A 91 0.62 -13.68 5.64
C TYR A 91 0.50 -13.79 4.12
N LEU A 92 0.57 -12.66 3.41
CA LEU A 92 0.46 -12.62 1.95
C LEU A 92 1.62 -13.34 1.25
N ASP A 93 2.76 -13.51 1.91
CA ASP A 93 3.94 -14.15 1.33
C ASP A 93 3.67 -15.61 0.90
N GLU A 94 2.79 -16.31 1.58
CA GLU A 94 2.41 -17.68 1.25
C GLU A 94 1.36 -17.79 0.14
N TRP A 95 0.60 -16.71 -0.14
CA TRP A 95 -0.54 -16.77 -1.03
C TRP A 95 -0.22 -17.15 -2.47
N PRO A 96 0.84 -16.63 -3.13
CA PRO A 96 1.15 -16.99 -4.50
C PRO A 96 1.43 -18.48 -4.69
N LYS A 97 1.97 -19.14 -3.65
CA LYS A 97 2.24 -20.58 -3.66
C LYS A 97 1.00 -21.37 -3.28
N LYS A 98 0.32 -20.97 -2.21
CA LYS A 98 -0.80 -21.72 -1.62
C LYS A 98 -2.07 -21.62 -2.46
N TYR A 99 -2.31 -20.44 -3.04
CA TYR A 99 -3.50 -20.08 -3.79
C TYR A 99 -3.17 -19.63 -5.23
N GLN A 100 -2.25 -20.34 -5.87
CA GLN A 100 -1.74 -19.98 -7.20
C GLN A 100 -2.84 -19.75 -8.25
N ASP A 101 -3.96 -20.47 -8.15
CA ASP A 101 -5.08 -20.34 -9.09
C ASP A 101 -6.01 -19.16 -8.77
N SER A 102 -5.93 -18.62 -7.58
CA SER A 102 -6.79 -17.50 -7.11
C SER A 102 -6.06 -16.17 -7.02
N VAL A 103 -4.73 -16.17 -6.83
CA VAL A 103 -3.96 -14.97 -6.53
C VAL A 103 -3.22 -14.47 -7.77
N HIS A 104 -3.40 -13.20 -8.09
CA HIS A 104 -2.69 -12.42 -9.08
C HIS A 104 -1.75 -11.44 -8.39
N ILE A 105 -0.49 -11.39 -8.81
CA ILE A 105 0.47 -10.37 -8.40
C ILE A 105 0.50 -9.31 -9.49
N SER A 106 0.19 -8.06 -9.15
CA SER A 106 0.28 -6.96 -10.11
C SER A 106 1.68 -6.82 -10.69
N SER A 107 1.79 -6.70 -12.01
CA SER A 107 3.06 -6.62 -12.74
C SER A 107 3.75 -5.27 -12.60
N GLY A 108 3.00 -4.19 -12.40
CA GLY A 108 3.47 -2.81 -12.37
C GLY A 108 4.14 -2.41 -11.06
N ARG A 109 5.34 -2.96 -10.76
CA ARG A 109 6.06 -2.67 -9.51
C ARG A 109 6.28 -1.18 -9.24
N GLY A 110 6.59 -0.39 -10.27
CA GLY A 110 6.76 1.06 -10.17
C GLY A 110 5.45 1.84 -10.05
N SER A 111 4.30 1.19 -10.24
CA SER A 111 2.99 1.81 -10.09
C SER A 111 2.56 2.00 -8.63
N PHE A 112 3.12 1.20 -7.71
CA PHE A 112 2.76 1.17 -6.29
C PHE A 112 3.92 1.67 -5.44
N LEU A 113 4.09 3.00 -5.41
CA LEU A 113 5.20 3.59 -4.67
C LEU A 113 4.89 3.80 -3.20
N GLY A 114 5.94 3.67 -2.42
CA GLY A 114 6.06 4.09 -1.04
C GLY A 114 7.49 4.53 -0.76
N PRO A 115 7.81 5.02 0.43
CA PRO A 115 9.15 5.51 0.73
C PRO A 115 10.23 4.41 0.64
N TRP A 116 9.86 3.14 0.78
CA TRP A 116 10.76 1.98 0.73
C TRP A 116 11.23 1.59 -0.68
N ASN A 117 10.62 2.12 -1.74
CA ASN A 117 10.99 1.83 -3.13
C ASN A 117 11.17 3.08 -4.01
N SER A 118 11.09 4.27 -3.41
CA SER A 118 11.17 5.56 -4.11
C SER A 118 12.54 5.88 -4.70
N THR A 119 13.60 5.22 -4.23
CA THR A 119 14.93 5.35 -4.81
C THR A 119 15.13 4.41 -5.99
N ARG A 120 14.27 3.40 -6.13
CA ARG A 120 14.34 2.40 -7.18
C ARG A 120 13.53 2.76 -8.43
N PHE A 121 12.35 3.39 -8.24
CA PHE A 121 11.43 3.69 -9.33
C PHE A 121 11.13 5.19 -9.41
N PRO A 122 11.03 5.75 -10.64
CA PRO A 122 10.68 7.15 -10.82
C PRO A 122 9.22 7.40 -10.45
N HIS A 123 8.94 8.49 -9.74
CA HIS A 123 7.57 8.85 -9.35
C HIS A 123 6.66 9.19 -10.54
N SER A 124 7.22 9.53 -11.71
CA SER A 124 6.46 9.82 -12.92
C SER A 124 5.69 8.61 -13.48
N GLU A 125 6.05 7.40 -13.08
CA GLU A 125 5.40 6.16 -13.49
C GLU A 125 4.40 5.66 -12.43
N ALA A 126 4.34 6.32 -11.28
CA ALA A 126 3.51 5.91 -10.17
C ALA A 126 2.02 6.20 -10.43
N LEU A 127 1.18 5.22 -10.16
CA LEU A 127 -0.27 5.39 -10.12
C LEU A 127 -0.75 5.81 -8.73
N MET A 128 0.01 5.44 -7.69
CA MET A 128 -0.28 5.83 -6.33
C MET A 128 1.00 5.95 -5.49
N TYR A 129 0.87 6.64 -4.36
CA TYR A 129 1.92 6.76 -3.37
C TYR A 129 1.39 6.50 -1.95
N HIS A 130 2.08 5.63 -1.21
CA HIS A 130 1.80 5.32 0.19
C HIS A 130 2.71 6.17 1.09
N PHE A 131 2.13 7.09 1.86
CA PHE A 131 2.85 8.06 2.68
C PHE A 131 3.27 7.50 4.05
N HIS A 132 3.78 6.27 4.07
CA HIS A 132 4.22 5.62 5.29
C HIS A 132 5.18 6.49 6.10
N GLN A 133 4.95 6.62 7.41
CA GLN A 133 5.66 7.49 8.35
C GLN A 133 5.45 9.01 8.14
N LEU A 134 4.70 9.49 7.17
CA LEU A 134 4.32 10.89 7.14
C LEU A 134 3.51 11.22 8.42
N ARG A 135 3.88 12.29 9.10
CA ARG A 135 3.15 12.79 10.27
C ARG A 135 2.90 14.28 10.09
N ILE A 136 1.64 14.67 10.23
CA ILE A 136 1.22 16.07 10.19
C ILE A 136 0.52 16.39 11.50
N ASN A 137 1.01 17.40 12.21
CA ASN A 137 0.32 18.00 13.34
C ASN A 137 -0.21 19.36 12.89
N PHE A 138 -1.47 19.64 13.13
CA PHE A 138 -2.10 20.90 12.75
C PHE A 138 -2.13 21.95 13.86
N ALA A 139 -1.77 21.59 15.10
CA ALA A 139 -1.71 22.51 16.22
C ALA A 139 -0.67 22.10 17.28
N PRO A 140 0.59 22.62 17.29
CA PRO A 140 1.19 23.50 16.28
C PRO A 140 1.40 22.79 14.94
N TYR A 141 1.40 23.56 13.85
CA TYR A 141 1.61 22.97 12.53
C TYR A 141 3.05 22.50 12.37
N THR A 142 3.19 21.18 12.19
CA THR A 142 4.49 20.54 11.91
C THR A 142 4.29 19.40 10.92
N VAL A 143 5.30 19.18 10.08
CA VAL A 143 5.32 18.06 9.12
C VAL A 143 6.62 17.29 9.32
N SER A 144 6.52 15.98 9.47
CA SER A 144 7.64 15.04 9.43
C SER A 144 7.44 14.06 8.29
N LEU A 145 8.41 13.96 7.40
CA LEU A 145 8.35 13.05 6.24
C LEU A 145 8.78 11.60 6.58
N GLY A 146 9.14 11.34 7.83
CA GLY A 146 9.68 10.06 8.27
C GLY A 146 11.21 9.99 8.12
N ASN A 147 11.76 8.77 8.16
CA ASN A 147 13.20 8.51 8.22
C ASN A 147 13.76 7.86 6.93
N TYR A 148 12.95 7.72 5.90
CA TYR A 148 13.39 7.15 4.63
C TYR A 148 14.24 8.15 3.83
N PRO A 149 15.23 7.65 3.02
CA PRO A 149 16.01 8.49 2.12
C PRO A 149 15.17 8.89 0.90
N LEU A 150 14.38 9.95 1.04
CA LEU A 150 13.49 10.42 -0.02
C LEU A 150 14.24 11.27 -1.03
N PRO A 151 14.17 10.98 -2.35
CA PRO A 151 14.70 11.87 -3.38
C PRO A 151 14.04 13.25 -3.32
N GLU A 152 14.83 14.33 -3.41
CA GLU A 152 14.29 15.71 -3.33
C GLU A 152 13.22 15.97 -4.38
N VAL A 153 13.38 15.47 -5.61
CA VAL A 153 12.39 15.62 -6.68
C VAL A 153 11.05 14.99 -6.31
N LEU A 154 11.06 13.85 -5.61
CA LEU A 154 9.86 13.20 -5.11
C LEU A 154 9.18 14.03 -4.01
N VAL A 155 9.98 14.58 -3.08
CA VAL A 155 9.46 15.43 -2.00
C VAL A 155 8.71 16.62 -2.59
N GLN A 156 9.30 17.30 -3.57
CA GLN A 156 8.69 18.46 -4.22
C GLN A 156 7.47 18.09 -5.06
N ALA A 157 7.52 16.99 -5.81
CA ALA A 157 6.47 16.64 -6.75
C ALA A 157 5.29 15.87 -6.12
N VAL A 158 5.50 15.17 -5.01
CA VAL A 158 4.49 14.26 -4.43
C VAL A 158 4.14 14.61 -3.00
N TYR A 159 5.14 14.79 -2.11
CA TYR A 159 4.85 15.01 -0.69
C TYR A 159 4.22 16.36 -0.42
N TRP A 160 4.79 17.46 -0.91
CA TRP A 160 4.25 18.79 -0.63
C TRP A 160 2.87 19.01 -1.26
N PRO A 161 2.58 18.60 -2.49
CA PRO A 161 1.20 18.65 -3.02
C PRO A 161 0.20 17.86 -2.16
N TYR A 162 0.56 16.68 -1.68
CA TYR A 162 -0.32 15.89 -0.80
C TYR A 162 -0.53 16.57 0.56
N VAL A 163 0.52 17.09 1.18
CA VAL A 163 0.44 17.86 2.44
C VAL A 163 -0.50 19.05 2.29
N GLU A 164 -0.44 19.77 1.17
CA GLU A 164 -1.35 20.91 0.91
C GLU A 164 -2.81 20.46 0.71
N VAL A 165 -3.06 19.33 0.08
CA VAL A 165 -4.40 18.73 -0.01
C VAL A 165 -4.95 18.43 1.40
N LEU A 166 -4.14 17.77 2.25
CA LEU A 166 -4.54 17.45 3.62
C LEU A 166 -4.80 18.72 4.45
N ARG A 167 -3.94 19.72 4.33
CA ARG A 167 -4.09 21.00 5.03
C ARG A 167 -5.37 21.73 4.62
N SER A 168 -5.66 21.74 3.32
CA SER A 168 -6.89 22.37 2.79
C SER A 168 -8.14 21.65 3.29
N ASN A 169 -8.14 20.31 3.25
CA ASN A 169 -9.25 19.50 3.76
C ASN A 169 -9.44 19.68 5.28
N TYR A 170 -8.35 19.71 6.06
CA TYR A 170 -8.44 20.00 7.49
C TYR A 170 -9.11 21.35 7.76
N SER A 171 -8.73 22.39 7.00
CA SER A 171 -9.34 23.71 7.14
C SER A 171 -10.85 23.71 6.82
N LEU A 172 -11.27 22.98 5.78
CA LEU A 172 -12.67 22.81 5.44
C LEU A 172 -13.45 22.06 6.53
N MET A 173 -12.88 20.99 7.09
CA MET A 173 -13.49 20.25 8.20
C MET A 173 -13.68 21.16 9.43
N ARG A 174 -12.65 21.92 9.80
CA ARG A 174 -12.74 22.90 10.91
C ARG A 174 -13.81 23.96 10.69
N GLN A 175 -13.97 24.46 9.47
CA GLN A 175 -15.05 25.41 9.13
C GLN A 175 -16.44 24.76 9.22
N ALA A 176 -16.54 23.45 8.94
CA ALA A 176 -17.78 22.70 9.06
C ALA A 176 -18.10 22.23 10.49
N GLY A 177 -17.25 22.55 11.48
CA GLY A 177 -17.48 22.27 12.90
C GLY A 177 -16.94 20.92 13.41
N PHE A 178 -16.03 20.28 12.65
CA PHE A 178 -15.34 19.04 13.05
C PHE A 178 -13.99 19.34 13.72
#